data_38505b78e40f7a074c51800db8aff387
#
_entry.id   38505b78e40f7a074c51800db8aff387
#
_cell.length_a   1.000
_cell.length_b   1.000
_cell.length_c   1.000
_cell.angle_alpha   90.00
_cell.angle_beta   90.00
_cell.angle_gamma   90.00
#
_symmetry.space_group_name_H-M   'P 1'
#
loop_
_entity.id
_entity.type
_entity.pdbx_description
1 polymer ?
#
loop_
_entity_poly.entity_id
_entity_poly.type
_entity_poly.pdbx_seq_one_letter_code
_entity_poly.pdbx_strand_id
1 'polypeptide(L)'
;MKVLYNKPVVLKEPIHKKTETNIAQLGAAKAVEAYKKMKADTAHYYVDWISMNFIAEQLLNLKRYEDARIIADNNVAEFPDKDLVMFTTGNIYLALNRKEDAIRFYKKTLELYPGYQEAKNKLKELEGK
;
A
#
# COMPACT_ATOMS: atom_id res chain seq x y z
N MET A 1 -34.27 15.00 24.22
CA MET A 1 -33.62 14.50 23.47
C MET A 1 -32.63 15.19 22.74
N LYS A 2 -32.12 16.20 23.02
CA LYS A 2 -31.23 16.78 22.32
C LYS A 2 -29.94 16.64 22.81
N VAL A 3 -29.72 15.92 23.81
CA VAL A 3 -28.44 15.71 24.39
C VAL A 3 -27.41 15.30 23.43
N LEU A 4 -27.79 14.47 22.51
CA LEU A 4 -26.86 13.94 21.54
C LEU A 4 -26.22 15.02 20.71
N TYR A 5 -26.88 16.12 20.58
CA TYR A 5 -26.38 17.13 19.67
C TYR A 5 -25.53 18.18 20.34
N ASN A 6 -25.36 18.07 21.64
CA ASN A 6 -24.55 19.01 22.34
C ASN A 6 -23.07 18.67 22.31
N LYS A 7 -22.74 17.45 21.94
CA LYS A 7 -21.33 17.06 21.82
C LYS A 7 -20.88 17.22 20.40
N PRO A 8 -19.72 17.84 20.18
CA PRO A 8 -19.22 17.94 18.81
C PRO A 8 -18.88 16.56 18.28
N VAL A 9 -19.20 16.36 17.00
CA VAL A 9 -18.84 15.13 16.33
C VAL A 9 -17.48 15.35 15.68
N VAL A 10 -16.48 14.57 16.12
CA VAL A 10 -15.15 14.64 15.54
C VAL A 10 -15.07 13.55 14.48
N LEU A 11 -14.98 13.96 13.23
CA LEU A 11 -14.84 13.02 12.13
C LEU A 11 -13.37 12.84 11.82
N LYS A 12 -12.92 11.59 11.86
CA LYS A 12 -11.53 11.28 11.51
C LYS A 12 -11.37 11.30 10.00
N GLU A 13 -10.26 11.80 9.55
CA GLU A 13 -9.95 11.86 8.14
C GLU A 13 -9.13 10.65 7.70
N PRO A 14 -9.37 10.13 6.49
CA PRO A 14 -8.56 9.04 5.98
C PRO A 14 -7.18 9.55 5.59
N ILE A 15 -6.15 8.91 6.08
CA ILE A 15 -4.77 9.32 5.81
C ILE A 15 -4.45 9.28 4.32
N HIS A 16 -5.01 8.31 3.59
CA HIS A 16 -4.66 8.13 2.18
C HIS A 16 -4.92 9.37 1.32
N LYS A 17 -5.95 10.16 1.64
CA LYS A 17 -6.23 11.38 0.86
C LYS A 17 -5.12 12.40 1.00
N LYS A 18 -4.63 12.61 2.21
CA LYS A 18 -3.51 13.52 2.45
C LYS A 18 -2.22 12.97 1.86
N THR A 19 -2.06 11.64 1.91
CA THR A 19 -0.89 10.99 1.35
C THR A 19 -0.82 11.19 -0.16
N GLU A 20 -1.94 11.05 -0.87
CA GLU A 20 -1.99 11.31 -2.30
C GLU A 20 -1.54 12.74 -2.62
N THR A 21 -2.08 13.72 -1.89
CA THR A 21 -1.70 15.11 -2.08
C THR A 21 -0.22 15.32 -1.79
N ASN A 22 0.29 14.71 -0.72
CA ASN A 22 1.68 14.85 -0.34
C ASN A 22 2.62 14.23 -1.37
N ILE A 23 2.24 13.11 -1.97
CA ILE A 23 3.04 12.50 -3.04
C ILE A 23 3.15 13.46 -4.22
N ALA A 24 2.04 14.08 -4.61
CA ALA A 24 2.02 15.01 -5.73
C ALA A 24 2.87 16.26 -5.46
N GLN A 25 2.86 16.75 -4.23
CA GLN A 25 3.55 17.98 -3.88
C GLN A 25 4.98 17.80 -3.39
N LEU A 26 5.26 16.72 -2.67
CA LEU A 26 6.51 16.53 -1.96
C LEU A 26 7.32 15.33 -2.42
N GLY A 27 6.71 14.42 -3.17
CA GLY A 27 7.30 13.15 -3.53
C GLY A 27 6.99 12.05 -2.52
N ALA A 28 7.17 10.80 -2.93
CA ALA A 28 6.78 9.65 -2.14
C ALA A 28 7.54 9.53 -0.81
N ALA A 29 8.85 9.81 -0.81
CA ALA A 29 9.64 9.66 0.41
C ALA A 29 9.17 10.58 1.53
N LYS A 30 8.92 11.86 1.20
CA LYS A 30 8.42 12.81 2.19
C LYS A 30 6.97 12.54 2.55
N ALA A 31 6.19 12.01 1.61
CA ALA A 31 4.81 11.62 1.88
C ALA A 31 4.76 10.50 2.91
N VAL A 32 5.70 9.54 2.86
CA VAL A 32 5.77 8.47 3.85
C VAL A 32 6.13 9.02 5.23
N GLU A 33 7.05 10.00 5.30
CA GLU A 33 7.38 10.64 6.57
C GLU A 33 6.15 11.32 7.17
N ALA A 34 5.40 12.04 6.34
CA ALA A 34 4.16 12.69 6.77
C ALA A 34 3.10 11.66 7.19
N TYR A 35 3.02 10.54 6.47
CA TYR A 35 2.13 9.44 6.79
C TYR A 35 2.36 8.93 8.21
N LYS A 36 3.62 8.72 8.56
CA LYS A 36 3.97 8.20 9.89
C LYS A 36 3.53 9.14 11.01
N LYS A 37 3.63 10.45 10.77
CA LYS A 37 3.17 11.43 11.74
C LYS A 37 1.65 11.43 11.87
N MET A 38 0.94 11.36 10.76
CA MET A 38 -0.53 11.31 10.76
C MET A 38 -1.02 10.03 11.42
N LYS A 39 -0.33 8.91 11.16
CA LYS A 39 -0.70 7.63 11.74
C LYS A 39 -0.63 7.67 13.28
N ALA A 40 0.30 8.42 13.84
CA ALA A 40 0.42 8.55 15.28
C ALA A 40 -0.73 9.38 15.87
N ASP A 41 -1.41 10.18 15.05
CA ASP A 41 -2.52 11.02 15.49
C ASP A 41 -3.85 10.28 15.28
N THR A 42 -4.12 9.30 16.13
CA THR A 42 -5.31 8.46 16.01
C THR A 42 -6.60 9.19 16.34
N ALA A 43 -6.51 10.39 16.92
CA ALA A 43 -7.69 11.18 17.22
C ALA A 43 -8.26 11.84 15.95
N HIS A 44 -7.41 12.17 14.98
CA HIS A 44 -7.81 12.89 13.78
C HIS A 44 -7.75 12.08 12.50
N TYR A 45 -7.01 10.97 12.47
CA TYR A 45 -6.80 10.20 11.25
C TYR A 45 -7.05 8.71 11.44
N TYR A 46 -7.43 8.05 10.35
CA TYR A 46 -7.50 6.59 10.32
C TYR A 46 -6.82 6.06 9.06
N VAL A 47 -6.36 4.81 9.14
CA VAL A 47 -5.66 4.15 8.05
C VAL A 47 -6.59 3.16 7.36
N ASP A 48 -6.64 3.23 6.03
CA ASP A 48 -7.35 2.26 5.21
C ASP A 48 -6.31 1.56 4.34
N TRP A 49 -5.97 0.32 4.68
CA TRP A 49 -4.91 -0.40 3.98
C TRP A 49 -5.23 -0.64 2.50
N ILE A 50 -6.52 -0.83 2.17
CA ILE A 50 -6.93 -1.03 0.78
C ILE A 50 -6.61 0.23 -0.03
N SER A 51 -6.95 1.39 0.51
CA SER A 51 -6.67 2.66 -0.15
C SER A 51 -5.18 2.93 -0.26
N MET A 52 -4.41 2.58 0.76
CA MET A 52 -2.95 2.72 0.70
C MET A 52 -2.36 1.81 -0.37
N ASN A 53 -2.89 0.58 -0.49
CA ASN A 53 -2.45 -0.32 -1.55
C ASN A 53 -2.84 0.22 -2.93
N PHE A 54 -4.02 0.82 -3.05
CA PHE A 54 -4.48 1.41 -4.29
C PHE A 54 -3.56 2.53 -4.77
N ILE A 55 -3.02 3.33 -3.84
CA ILE A 55 -2.03 4.38 -4.20
C ILE A 55 -0.81 3.74 -4.87
N ALA A 56 -0.31 2.65 -4.31
CA ALA A 56 0.84 1.95 -4.89
C ALA A 56 0.52 1.43 -6.29
N GLU A 57 -0.68 0.87 -6.49
CA GLU A 57 -1.12 0.41 -7.81
C GLU A 57 -1.24 1.56 -8.81
N GLN A 58 -1.77 2.68 -8.38
CA GLN A 58 -1.90 3.85 -9.25
C GLN A 58 -0.53 4.36 -9.70
N LEU A 59 0.43 4.42 -8.79
CA LEU A 59 1.78 4.84 -9.13
C LEU A 59 2.44 3.87 -10.10
N LEU A 60 2.20 2.57 -9.93
CA LEU A 60 2.67 1.55 -10.86
C LEU A 60 2.07 1.79 -12.26
N ASN A 61 0.76 2.02 -12.32
CA ASN A 61 0.07 2.24 -13.60
C ASN A 61 0.55 3.52 -14.30
N LEU A 62 0.94 4.51 -13.53
CA LEU A 62 1.50 5.76 -14.07
C LEU A 62 2.98 5.61 -14.42
N LYS A 63 3.53 4.41 -14.26
CA LYS A 63 4.95 4.10 -14.52
C LYS A 63 5.92 4.88 -13.61
N ARG A 64 5.42 5.31 -12.45
CA ARG A 64 6.25 5.97 -11.44
C ARG A 64 6.75 4.89 -10.48
N TYR A 65 7.63 4.03 -10.97
CA TYR A 65 7.99 2.79 -10.29
C TYR A 65 8.71 2.98 -8.97
N GLU A 66 9.62 3.97 -8.89
CA GLU A 66 10.32 4.22 -7.64
C GLU A 66 9.39 4.77 -6.56
N ASP A 67 8.49 5.67 -6.95
CA ASP A 67 7.50 6.19 -6.01
C ASP A 67 6.57 5.06 -5.55
N ALA A 68 6.18 4.21 -6.50
CA ALA A 68 5.34 3.04 -6.19
C ALA A 68 6.05 2.13 -5.18
N ARG A 69 7.36 1.88 -5.38
CA ARG A 69 8.14 1.04 -4.50
C ARG A 69 8.19 1.62 -3.08
N ILE A 70 8.41 2.92 -2.97
CA ILE A 70 8.48 3.57 -1.65
C ILE A 70 7.16 3.38 -0.88
N ILE A 71 6.04 3.60 -1.55
CA ILE A 71 4.74 3.42 -0.92
C ILE A 71 4.48 1.94 -0.63
N ALA A 72 4.80 1.05 -1.57
CA ALA A 72 4.60 -0.38 -1.39
C ALA A 72 5.43 -0.94 -0.23
N ASP A 73 6.69 -0.52 -0.11
CA ASP A 73 7.54 -0.96 0.99
C ASP A 73 6.96 -0.52 2.34
N ASN A 74 6.43 0.70 2.40
CA ASN A 74 5.75 1.16 3.60
C ASN A 74 4.53 0.28 3.90
N ASN A 75 3.75 -0.06 2.87
CA ASN A 75 2.56 -0.89 3.03
C ASN A 75 2.92 -2.30 3.51
N VAL A 76 4.01 -2.88 3.01
CA VAL A 76 4.49 -4.18 3.45
C VAL A 76 4.83 -4.16 4.95
N ALA A 77 5.49 -3.10 5.39
CA ALA A 77 5.86 -2.96 6.80
C ALA A 77 4.62 -2.79 7.70
N GLU A 78 3.62 -2.06 7.19
CA GLU A 78 2.42 -1.76 7.97
C GLU A 78 1.37 -2.86 7.94
N PHE A 79 1.24 -3.56 6.83
CA PHE A 79 0.19 -4.55 6.61
C PHE A 79 0.78 -5.89 6.13
N PRO A 80 1.64 -6.51 6.94
CA PRO A 80 2.37 -7.71 6.50
C PRO A 80 1.49 -8.95 6.31
N ASP A 81 0.25 -8.90 6.76
CA ASP A 81 -0.69 -10.01 6.66
C ASP A 81 -1.68 -9.87 5.49
N LYS A 82 -1.47 -8.90 4.60
CA LYS A 82 -2.39 -8.69 3.48
C LYS A 82 -1.80 -9.22 2.19
N ASP A 83 -2.41 -10.28 1.67
CA ASP A 83 -1.96 -10.92 0.43
C ASP A 83 -1.94 -9.94 -0.75
N LEU A 84 -2.95 -9.08 -0.86
CA LEU A 84 -3.01 -8.09 -1.94
C LEU A 84 -1.84 -7.12 -1.89
N VAL A 85 -1.42 -6.71 -0.69
CA VAL A 85 -0.26 -5.82 -0.52
C VAL A 85 1.00 -6.50 -1.04
N MET A 86 1.18 -7.79 -0.73
CA MET A 86 2.34 -8.56 -1.19
C MET A 86 2.32 -8.72 -2.71
N PHE A 87 1.15 -9.00 -3.27
CA PHE A 87 1.01 -9.18 -4.72
C PHE A 87 1.32 -7.88 -5.47
N THR A 88 0.74 -6.76 -5.03
CA THR A 88 1.00 -5.46 -5.64
C THR A 88 2.47 -5.10 -5.57
N THR A 89 3.11 -5.37 -4.45
CA THR A 89 4.53 -5.09 -4.26
C THR A 89 5.38 -5.95 -5.21
N GLY A 90 5.01 -7.23 -5.39
CA GLY A 90 5.66 -8.10 -6.37
C GLY A 90 5.59 -7.51 -7.77
N ASN A 91 4.43 -7.02 -8.18
CA ASN A 91 4.27 -6.39 -9.50
C ASN A 91 5.16 -5.16 -9.66
N ILE A 92 5.30 -4.37 -8.60
CA ILE A 92 6.15 -3.17 -8.62
C ILE A 92 7.62 -3.55 -8.78
N TYR A 93 8.10 -4.53 -8.01
CA TYR A 93 9.47 -4.98 -8.13
C TYR A 93 9.75 -5.60 -9.49
N LEU A 94 8.77 -6.28 -10.07
CA LEU A 94 8.90 -6.83 -11.42
C LEU A 94 9.06 -5.70 -12.44
N ALA A 95 8.30 -4.63 -12.31
CA ALA A 95 8.41 -3.47 -13.20
C ALA A 95 9.77 -2.78 -13.08
N LEU A 96 10.43 -2.90 -11.92
CA LEU A 96 11.77 -2.37 -11.69
C LEU A 96 12.87 -3.34 -12.15
N ASN A 97 12.50 -4.45 -12.82
CA ASN A 97 13.41 -5.49 -13.24
C ASN A 97 14.13 -6.18 -12.07
N ARG A 98 13.53 -6.19 -10.91
CA ARG A 98 14.06 -6.86 -9.73
C ARG A 98 13.33 -8.18 -9.55
N LYS A 99 13.66 -9.12 -10.44
CA LYS A 99 12.97 -10.40 -10.56
C LYS A 99 12.96 -11.23 -9.28
N GLU A 100 14.10 -11.32 -8.61
CA GLU A 100 14.22 -12.12 -7.40
C GLU A 100 13.34 -11.59 -6.28
N ASP A 101 13.30 -10.26 -6.14
CA ASP A 101 12.43 -9.62 -5.15
C ASP A 101 10.96 -9.88 -5.50
N ALA A 102 10.60 -9.77 -6.79
CA ALA A 102 9.24 -10.04 -7.23
C ALA A 102 8.82 -11.46 -6.88
N ILE A 103 9.68 -12.43 -7.16
CA ILE A 103 9.42 -13.85 -6.82
C ILE A 103 9.16 -14.01 -5.33
N ARG A 104 9.98 -13.37 -4.51
CA ARG A 104 9.83 -13.44 -3.06
C ARG A 104 8.46 -12.93 -2.61
N PHE A 105 8.01 -11.80 -3.17
CA PHE A 105 6.71 -11.24 -2.82
C PHE A 105 5.55 -12.09 -3.33
N TYR A 106 5.66 -12.68 -4.52
CA TYR A 106 4.63 -13.58 -5.01
C TYR A 106 4.53 -14.85 -4.16
N LYS A 107 5.68 -15.37 -3.71
CA LYS A 107 5.67 -16.51 -2.79
C LYS A 107 5.02 -16.15 -1.47
N LYS A 108 5.30 -14.93 -0.97
CA LYS A 108 4.68 -14.44 0.25
C LYS A 108 3.16 -14.32 0.08
N THR A 109 2.70 -13.88 -1.09
CA THR A 109 1.28 -13.83 -1.41
C THR A 109 0.63 -15.20 -1.23
N LEU A 110 1.30 -16.25 -1.74
CA LEU A 110 0.77 -17.61 -1.64
C LEU A 110 0.86 -18.20 -0.24
N GLU A 111 1.80 -17.73 0.58
CA GLU A 111 1.84 -18.13 1.98
C GLU A 111 0.62 -17.61 2.71
N LEU A 112 0.21 -16.37 2.39
CA LEU A 112 -0.95 -15.74 3.01
C LEU A 112 -2.27 -16.26 2.44
N TYR A 113 -2.30 -16.52 1.14
CA TYR A 113 -3.49 -17.06 0.48
C TYR A 113 -3.07 -18.04 -0.61
N PRO A 114 -3.04 -19.34 -0.32
CA PRO A 114 -2.59 -20.35 -1.29
C PRO A 114 -3.38 -20.43 -2.58
N GLY A 115 -4.61 -19.93 -2.58
CA GLY A 115 -5.46 -19.93 -3.77
C GLY A 115 -5.30 -18.74 -4.71
N TYR A 116 -4.32 -17.88 -4.46
CA TYR A 116 -4.16 -16.66 -5.24
C TYR A 116 -3.63 -17.00 -6.65
N GLN A 117 -4.56 -17.15 -7.60
CA GLN A 117 -4.24 -17.68 -8.93
C GLN A 117 -3.26 -16.81 -9.71
N GLU A 118 -3.41 -15.49 -9.63
CA GLU A 118 -2.53 -14.59 -10.34
C GLU A 118 -1.08 -14.69 -9.88
N ALA A 119 -0.87 -14.89 -8.57
CA ALA A 119 0.48 -15.09 -8.03
C ALA A 119 1.07 -16.40 -8.53
N LYS A 120 0.27 -17.47 -8.62
CA LYS A 120 0.72 -18.74 -9.17
C LYS A 120 1.16 -18.58 -10.62
N ASN A 121 0.38 -17.84 -11.40
CA ASN A 121 0.67 -17.60 -12.80
C ASN A 121 1.96 -16.81 -12.97
N LYS A 122 2.15 -15.79 -12.15
CA LYS A 122 3.37 -14.97 -12.20
C LYS A 122 4.61 -15.80 -11.86
N LEU A 123 4.50 -16.67 -10.86
CA LEU A 123 5.63 -17.52 -10.50
C LEU A 123 5.97 -18.49 -11.60
N LYS A 124 4.98 -19.06 -12.29
CA LYS A 124 5.23 -19.95 -13.42
C LYS A 124 5.98 -19.22 -14.53
N GLU A 125 5.55 -18.02 -14.85
CA GLU A 125 6.21 -17.21 -15.87
C GLU A 125 7.64 -16.89 -15.51
N LEU A 126 7.89 -16.50 -14.25
CA LEU A 126 9.21 -16.05 -13.82
C LEU A 126 10.17 -17.19 -13.56
N GLU A 127 9.68 -18.31 -13.09
CA GLU A 127 10.52 -19.48 -12.80
C GLU A 127 10.59 -20.46 -13.95
N GLY A 128 9.86 -20.23 -15.02
CA GLY A 128 9.88 -21.10 -16.19
C GLY A 128 9.25 -22.46 -15.97
N LYS A 129 8.28 -22.53 -15.07
CA LYS A 129 7.63 -23.80 -14.76
C LYS A 129 6.17 -23.84 -15.10
#